data_691a94df5254abfc0179b75581e32827
#
_entry.id   691a94df5254abfc0179b75581e32827
#
_cell.length_a   1.000
_cell.length_b   1.000
_cell.length_c   1.000
_cell.angle_alpha   90.00
_cell.angle_beta   90.00
_cell.angle_gamma   90.00
#
_symmetry.space_group_name_H-M   'P 1'
#
loop_
_entity.id
_entity.type
_entity.pdbx_description
1 polymer ?
#
loop_
_entity_poly.entity_id
_entity_poly.type
_entity_poly.pdbx_seq_one_letter_code
_entity_poly.pdbx_strand_id
1 'polypeptide(L)'
;ATSDLTYAKLPGVSRSGNPTSVAVQFRHLLSKVEVILKKGVGENDFLAGITKVEILNTLPQAKFTLDKEKPAYGKNTELPDGIEITADGTAQNITIDTDITAEGATSILNEAIIVPQTIEAGTAFIKITLAAGGEFVYKMKDGGTTFESGKKYRYTKITNPHPQQTKQP
;
A
#
# COMPACT_ATOMS: atom_id res chain seq x y z
N ALA A 1 -0.96 5.17 12.88
CA ALA A 1 -0.86 6.33 11.97
C ALA A 1 0.16 5.97 10.89
N THR A 2 -0.28 5.90 9.65
CA THR A 2 0.59 5.70 8.48
C THR A 2 1.10 7.08 8.06
N SER A 3 2.40 7.33 8.23
CA SER A 3 3.03 8.54 7.74
C SER A 3 3.59 8.28 6.34
N ASP A 4 3.23 9.11 5.38
CA ASP A 4 3.81 9.08 4.05
C ASP A 4 5.08 9.94 4.02
N LEU A 5 6.10 9.48 3.32
CA LEU A 5 7.36 10.17 3.15
C LEU A 5 7.36 10.88 1.79
N THR A 6 7.54 12.19 1.82
CA THR A 6 7.68 12.98 0.60
C THR A 6 9.06 13.62 0.51
N TYR A 7 9.53 13.82 -0.70
CA TYR A 7 10.82 14.44 -0.96
C TYR A 7 10.73 15.45 -2.12
N ALA A 8 11.50 16.53 -1.99
CA ALA A 8 11.69 17.51 -3.04
C ALA A 8 13.15 17.97 -3.07
N LYS A 9 13.70 18.18 -4.27
CA LYS A 9 15.02 18.78 -4.48
C LYS A 9 14.93 19.75 -5.63
N LEU A 10 15.43 20.95 -5.43
CA LEU A 10 15.55 22.00 -6.46
C LEU A 10 17.02 22.25 -6.74
N PRO A 11 17.53 21.85 -7.88
CA PRO A 11 18.90 22.22 -8.28
C PRO A 11 18.96 23.67 -8.74
N GLY A 12 20.08 24.33 -8.47
CA GLY A 12 20.38 25.62 -9.08
C GLY A 12 19.58 26.83 -8.57
N VAL A 13 18.91 26.74 -7.44
CA VAL A 13 18.27 27.91 -6.82
C VAL A 13 19.34 28.81 -6.24
N SER A 14 19.60 29.93 -6.88
CA SER A 14 20.54 30.97 -6.43
C SER A 14 19.78 32.10 -5.75
N ARG A 15 20.36 32.66 -4.68
CA ARG A 15 19.85 33.84 -4.00
C ARG A 15 20.07 35.13 -4.81
N SER A 16 20.90 35.06 -5.86
CA SER A 16 21.13 36.21 -6.75
C SER A 16 19.95 36.36 -7.71
N GLY A 17 19.17 37.39 -7.56
CA GLY A 17 18.00 37.70 -8.37
C GLY A 17 16.69 37.84 -7.61
N ASN A 18 16.73 37.68 -6.29
CA ASN A 18 15.61 37.94 -5.40
C ASN A 18 14.27 37.33 -5.86
N PRO A 19 14.21 35.98 -6.07
CA PRO A 19 12.97 35.34 -6.50
C PRO A 19 11.88 35.59 -5.44
N THR A 20 10.75 36.12 -5.87
CA THR A 20 9.58 36.36 -5.00
C THR A 20 8.89 35.08 -4.60
N SER A 21 9.11 33.99 -5.35
CA SER A 21 8.58 32.65 -5.03
C SER A 21 9.46 31.56 -5.63
N VAL A 22 9.51 30.41 -4.98
CA VAL A 22 10.20 29.20 -5.43
C VAL A 22 9.18 28.07 -5.47
N ALA A 23 8.92 27.53 -6.66
CA ALA A 23 8.02 26.38 -6.81
C ALA A 23 8.75 25.09 -6.41
N VAL A 24 8.25 24.39 -5.40
CA VAL A 24 8.79 23.12 -4.92
C VAL A 24 7.81 22.01 -5.22
N GLN A 25 8.24 20.99 -5.98
CA GLN A 25 7.43 19.82 -6.28
C GLN A 25 7.83 18.65 -5.39
N PHE A 26 6.94 18.26 -4.49
CA PHE A 26 7.11 17.08 -3.65
C PHE A 26 6.69 15.82 -4.39
N ARG A 27 7.41 14.72 -4.17
CA ARG A 27 7.11 13.38 -4.67
C ARG A 27 6.91 12.43 -3.50
N HIS A 28 5.90 11.58 -3.59
CA HIS A 28 5.70 10.48 -2.66
C HIS A 28 6.79 9.42 -2.87
N LEU A 29 7.43 9.00 -1.81
CA LEU A 29 8.51 8.00 -1.85
C LEU A 29 8.04 6.60 -1.49
N LEU A 30 6.90 6.48 -0.85
CA LEU A 30 6.31 5.21 -0.44
C LEU A 30 5.22 4.76 -1.42
N SER A 31 4.81 3.52 -1.30
CA SER A 31 3.72 2.93 -2.09
C SER A 31 2.44 2.90 -1.28
N LYS A 32 1.30 3.20 -1.92
CA LYS A 32 -0.02 3.10 -1.30
C LYS A 32 -0.72 1.82 -1.71
N VAL A 33 -1.21 1.06 -0.74
CA VAL A 33 -2.06 -0.12 -0.94
C VAL A 33 -3.48 0.20 -0.51
N GLU A 34 -4.43 0.01 -1.41
CA GLU A 34 -5.87 0.13 -1.14
C GLU A 34 -6.51 -1.25 -1.22
N VAL A 35 -7.18 -1.67 -0.16
CA VAL A 35 -7.99 -2.90 -0.12
C VAL A 35 -9.45 -2.52 -0.05
N ILE A 36 -10.17 -2.74 -1.14
CA ILE A 36 -11.62 -2.50 -1.22
C ILE A 36 -12.33 -3.81 -0.99
N LEU A 37 -13.06 -3.90 0.10
CA LEU A 37 -13.93 -5.02 0.41
C LEU A 37 -15.33 -4.69 -0.08
N LYS A 38 -15.91 -5.56 -0.90
CA LYS A 38 -17.27 -5.40 -1.43
C LYS A 38 -18.15 -6.52 -0.94
N LYS A 39 -19.38 -6.18 -0.61
CA LYS A 39 -20.44 -7.14 -0.31
C LYS A 39 -20.76 -7.97 -1.55
N GLY A 40 -20.87 -9.29 -1.37
CA GLY A 40 -21.37 -10.20 -2.42
C GLY A 40 -22.86 -10.02 -2.68
N VAL A 41 -23.33 -10.46 -3.84
CA VAL A 41 -24.77 -10.40 -4.20
C VAL A 41 -25.54 -11.40 -3.32
N GLY A 42 -26.65 -10.94 -2.72
CA GLY A 42 -27.55 -11.77 -1.92
C GLY A 42 -27.21 -11.89 -0.44
N GLU A 43 -26.19 -11.18 0.03
CA GLU A 43 -25.71 -11.28 1.42
C GLU A 43 -26.17 -10.07 2.26
N ASN A 44 -26.74 -10.37 3.42
CA ASN A 44 -27.04 -9.36 4.43
C ASN A 44 -25.85 -9.21 5.36
N ASP A 45 -25.38 -7.98 5.55
CA ASP A 45 -24.45 -7.51 6.61
C ASP A 45 -23.08 -8.20 6.76
N PHE A 46 -22.56 -8.87 5.72
CA PHE A 46 -21.27 -9.53 5.82
C PHE A 46 -20.11 -8.57 6.17
N LEU A 47 -20.15 -7.32 5.70
CA LEU A 47 -19.10 -6.34 6.01
C LEU A 47 -19.06 -6.01 7.52
N ALA A 48 -20.18 -6.05 8.22
CA ALA A 48 -20.25 -5.87 9.67
C ALA A 48 -19.54 -6.97 10.46
N GLY A 49 -19.32 -8.13 9.85
CA GLY A 49 -18.60 -9.25 10.47
C GLY A 49 -17.08 -9.19 10.33
N ILE A 50 -16.52 -8.19 9.65
CA ILE A 50 -15.07 -8.04 9.50
C ILE A 50 -14.52 -7.30 10.71
N THR A 51 -13.57 -7.93 11.43
CA THR A 51 -12.94 -7.33 12.61
C THR A 51 -11.56 -6.76 12.34
N LYS A 52 -10.89 -7.26 11.29
CA LYS A 52 -9.51 -6.86 11.02
C LYS A 52 -9.15 -7.05 9.56
N VAL A 53 -8.40 -6.10 9.02
CA VAL A 53 -7.70 -6.23 7.74
C VAL A 53 -6.22 -6.01 7.97
N GLU A 54 -5.39 -6.90 7.44
CA GLU A 54 -3.94 -6.84 7.57
C GLU A 54 -3.26 -6.95 6.21
N ILE A 55 -2.20 -6.18 6.04
CA ILE A 55 -1.20 -6.40 4.98
C ILE A 55 -0.08 -7.20 5.60
N LEU A 56 0.23 -8.35 5.02
CA LEU A 56 1.18 -9.32 5.55
C LEU A 56 2.52 -9.25 4.82
N ASN A 57 3.57 -9.72 5.50
CA ASN A 57 4.89 -9.99 4.92
C ASN A 57 5.53 -8.76 4.25
N THR A 58 5.34 -7.58 4.82
CA THR A 58 5.99 -6.36 4.33
C THR A 58 7.24 -6.04 5.15
N LEU A 59 8.29 -5.55 4.49
CA LEU A 59 9.47 -5.00 5.15
C LEU A 59 9.17 -3.57 5.60
N PRO A 60 9.22 -3.28 6.92
CA PRO A 60 8.72 -2.01 7.45
C PRO A 60 9.76 -0.88 7.43
N GLN A 61 11.03 -1.23 7.21
CA GLN A 61 12.14 -0.29 7.21
C GLN A 61 12.62 0.00 5.79
N ALA A 62 13.22 1.16 5.60
CA ALA A 62 13.84 1.52 4.33
C ALA A 62 15.16 2.23 4.56
N LYS A 63 16.13 1.90 3.71
CA LYS A 63 17.31 2.74 3.50
C LYS A 63 17.00 3.76 2.44
N PHE A 64 17.26 5.01 2.76
CA PHE A 64 17.10 6.13 1.85
C PHE A 64 18.49 6.67 1.50
N THR A 65 18.86 6.59 0.23
CA THR A 65 20.14 7.06 -0.26
C THR A 65 19.93 8.24 -1.21
N LEU A 66 20.65 9.33 -0.96
CA LEU A 66 20.71 10.50 -1.81
C LEU A 66 22.04 10.53 -2.55
N ASP A 67 21.98 10.42 -3.84
CA ASP A 67 23.12 10.75 -4.69
C ASP A 67 23.13 12.26 -4.96
N LYS A 68 24.07 12.96 -4.34
CA LYS A 68 24.21 14.41 -4.45
C LYS A 68 24.67 14.87 -5.85
N GLU A 69 25.30 13.97 -6.61
CA GLU A 69 25.91 14.26 -7.91
C GLU A 69 24.92 14.12 -9.06
N LYS A 70 23.84 13.36 -8.87
CA LYS A 70 22.83 13.20 -9.90
C LYS A 70 21.82 14.33 -9.89
N PRO A 71 21.39 14.81 -11.08
CA PRO A 71 20.35 15.82 -11.18
C PRO A 71 19.06 15.33 -10.53
N ALA A 72 18.34 16.23 -9.90
CA ALA A 72 17.21 15.91 -9.05
C ALA A 72 15.97 15.37 -9.78
N TYR A 73 15.88 15.60 -11.09
CA TYR A 73 14.69 15.23 -11.87
C TYR A 73 15.07 14.88 -13.30
N GLY A 74 14.96 13.62 -13.68
CA GLY A 74 14.75 13.23 -15.07
C GLY A 74 13.31 13.57 -15.47
N LYS A 75 13.12 14.03 -16.71
CA LYS A 75 11.77 14.14 -17.28
C LYS A 75 11.16 12.74 -17.31
N ASN A 76 10.02 12.54 -16.65
CA ASN A 76 9.25 11.30 -16.65
C ASN A 76 9.76 10.13 -15.78
N THR A 77 10.67 10.33 -14.84
CA THR A 77 10.96 9.32 -13.84
C THR A 77 10.10 9.52 -12.60
N GLU A 78 9.51 8.46 -12.10
CA GLU A 78 8.60 8.49 -10.94
C GLU A 78 9.33 8.74 -9.62
N LEU A 79 10.63 8.42 -9.60
CA LEU A 79 11.56 8.84 -8.54
C LEU A 79 12.45 9.95 -9.07
N PRO A 80 12.78 10.94 -8.24
CA PRO A 80 13.84 11.89 -8.54
C PRO A 80 15.16 11.14 -8.79
N ASP A 81 15.90 11.53 -9.84
CA ASP A 81 17.22 10.95 -10.10
C ASP A 81 18.12 11.06 -8.87
N GLY A 82 18.83 9.98 -8.57
CA GLY A 82 19.72 9.92 -7.42
C GLY A 82 19.05 9.61 -6.08
N ILE A 83 17.77 9.23 -6.08
CA ILE A 83 17.12 8.67 -4.90
C ILE A 83 16.97 7.18 -5.08
N GLU A 84 17.44 6.44 -4.10
CA GLU A 84 17.24 5.01 -4.00
C GLU A 84 16.55 4.70 -2.66
N ILE A 85 15.50 3.89 -2.73
CA ILE A 85 14.80 3.38 -1.56
C ILE A 85 14.87 1.87 -1.62
N THR A 86 15.54 1.30 -0.63
CA THR A 86 15.66 -0.15 -0.49
C THR A 86 14.95 -0.60 0.76
N ALA A 87 13.97 -1.48 0.63
CA ALA A 87 13.30 -2.09 1.77
C ALA A 87 14.28 -2.94 2.59
N ASP A 88 14.16 -2.89 3.92
CA ASP A 88 15.06 -3.54 4.86
C ASP A 88 14.30 -4.05 6.09
N GLY A 89 14.96 -4.88 6.90
CA GLY A 89 14.44 -5.40 8.15
C GLY A 89 13.77 -6.77 8.00
N THR A 90 13.05 -7.15 9.05
CA THR A 90 12.30 -8.40 9.10
C THR A 90 10.86 -8.15 8.68
N ALA A 91 10.29 -9.04 7.89
CA ALA A 91 8.90 -8.95 7.44
C ALA A 91 7.92 -8.86 8.62
N GLN A 92 7.01 -7.92 8.54
CA GLN A 92 5.99 -7.66 9.55
C GLN A 92 4.61 -7.50 8.90
N ASN A 93 3.58 -7.56 9.73
CA ASN A 93 2.20 -7.33 9.32
C ASN A 93 1.77 -5.92 9.71
N ILE A 94 1.08 -5.24 8.81
CA ILE A 94 0.47 -3.94 9.05
C ILE A 94 -1.01 -4.17 9.28
N THR A 95 -1.50 -3.89 10.49
CA THR A 95 -2.95 -3.84 10.75
C THR A 95 -3.49 -2.52 10.24
N ILE A 96 -4.54 -2.60 9.45
CA ILE A 96 -5.28 -1.43 8.99
C ILE A 96 -6.44 -1.23 9.96
N ASP A 97 -6.53 -0.05 10.57
CA ASP A 97 -7.69 0.33 11.35
C ASP A 97 -8.87 0.52 10.41
N THR A 98 -9.80 -0.41 10.46
CA THR A 98 -11.03 -0.36 9.69
C THR A 98 -12.14 0.22 10.55
N ASP A 99 -12.68 1.35 10.15
CA ASP A 99 -13.97 1.78 10.66
C ASP A 99 -15.07 0.97 9.95
N ILE A 100 -15.36 -0.21 10.51
CA ILE A 100 -16.34 -1.16 9.94
C ILE A 100 -17.76 -0.81 10.38
N THR A 101 -17.95 0.30 11.06
CA THR A 101 -19.24 0.67 11.69
C THR A 101 -20.28 1.19 10.70
N ALA A 102 -19.99 1.23 9.42
CA ALA A 102 -20.96 1.63 8.40
C ALA A 102 -21.99 0.52 8.17
N GLU A 103 -22.97 0.43 9.05
CA GLU A 103 -24.15 -0.38 8.88
C GLU A 103 -24.78 -0.09 7.51
N GLY A 104 -24.97 -1.12 6.68
CA GLY A 104 -25.47 -0.97 5.31
C GLY A 104 -24.44 -0.59 4.24
N ALA A 105 -23.16 -0.47 4.56
CA ALA A 105 -22.14 -0.21 3.55
C ALA A 105 -22.02 -1.36 2.55
N THR A 106 -21.99 -1.03 1.25
CA THR A 106 -21.77 -1.99 0.17
C THR A 106 -20.30 -2.20 -0.15
N SER A 107 -19.43 -1.31 0.32
CA SER A 107 -17.97 -1.41 0.19
C SER A 107 -17.26 -0.66 1.29
N ILE A 108 -16.10 -1.17 1.70
CA ILE A 108 -15.21 -0.56 2.69
C ILE A 108 -13.83 -0.39 2.05
N LEU A 109 -13.27 0.80 2.15
CA LEU A 109 -11.91 1.12 1.71
C LEU A 109 -10.96 1.05 2.90
N ASN A 110 -9.93 0.23 2.77
CA ASN A 110 -8.83 0.11 3.73
C ASN A 110 -7.54 0.52 3.06
N GLU A 111 -6.74 1.33 3.73
CA GLU A 111 -5.53 1.91 3.14
C GLU A 111 -4.31 1.67 4.01
N ALA A 112 -3.19 1.34 3.39
CA ALA A 112 -1.89 1.23 4.02
C ALA A 112 -0.81 1.89 3.16
N ILE A 113 0.22 2.42 3.81
CA ILE A 113 1.44 2.89 3.17
C ILE A 113 2.53 1.87 3.46
N ILE A 114 3.22 1.41 2.44
CA ILE A 114 4.31 0.45 2.54
C ILE A 114 5.57 0.96 1.86
N VAL A 115 6.71 0.45 2.30
CA VAL A 115 7.99 0.67 1.63
C VAL A 115 7.95 0.01 0.26
N PRO A 116 8.48 0.65 -0.81
CA PRO A 116 8.64 0.02 -2.12
C PRO A 116 9.42 -1.29 -2.02
N GLN A 117 8.83 -2.38 -2.48
CA GLN A 117 9.40 -3.72 -2.36
C GLN A 117 8.70 -4.69 -3.31
N THR A 118 9.32 -5.84 -3.57
CA THR A 118 8.69 -6.93 -4.31
C THR A 118 8.13 -7.97 -3.34
N ILE A 119 6.89 -8.36 -3.54
CA ILE A 119 6.25 -9.48 -2.85
C ILE A 119 6.08 -10.60 -3.87
N GLU A 120 6.74 -11.72 -3.61
CA GLU A 120 6.81 -12.85 -4.52
C GLU A 120 5.46 -13.57 -4.69
N ALA A 121 5.30 -14.26 -5.81
CA ALA A 121 4.14 -15.10 -6.09
C ALA A 121 3.90 -16.13 -4.98
N GLY A 122 2.64 -16.39 -4.66
CA GLY A 122 2.24 -17.34 -3.62
C GLY A 122 2.38 -16.83 -2.19
N THR A 123 3.07 -15.70 -1.96
CA THR A 123 3.19 -15.09 -0.64
C THR A 123 1.85 -14.57 -0.16
N ALA A 124 1.47 -14.89 1.08
CA ALA A 124 0.28 -14.31 1.74
C ALA A 124 0.46 -12.80 1.87
N PHE A 125 -0.51 -12.02 1.39
CA PHE A 125 -0.37 -10.56 1.36
C PHE A 125 -1.50 -9.81 2.05
N ILE A 126 -2.76 -10.21 1.86
CA ILE A 126 -3.89 -9.57 2.54
C ILE A 126 -4.60 -10.61 3.38
N LYS A 127 -4.84 -10.30 4.66
CA LYS A 127 -5.64 -11.14 5.55
C LYS A 127 -6.83 -10.35 6.05
N ILE A 128 -7.99 -10.99 6.02
CA ILE A 128 -9.26 -10.45 6.52
C ILE A 128 -9.75 -11.41 7.60
N THR A 129 -9.98 -10.91 8.80
CA THR A 129 -10.46 -11.68 9.96
C THR A 129 -11.93 -11.36 10.25
N LEU A 130 -12.71 -12.39 10.55
CA LEU A 130 -14.15 -12.28 10.82
C LEU A 130 -14.47 -12.43 12.31
N ALA A 131 -15.51 -11.73 12.76
CA ALA A 131 -16.02 -11.82 14.15
C ALA A 131 -16.52 -13.22 14.52
N ALA A 132 -17.13 -13.93 13.56
CA ALA A 132 -17.64 -15.29 13.76
C ALA A 132 -16.54 -16.36 13.82
N GLY A 133 -15.27 -15.93 13.73
CA GLY A 133 -14.13 -16.82 13.53
C GLY A 133 -13.96 -17.15 12.06
N GLY A 134 -12.70 -17.33 11.67
CA GLY A 134 -12.29 -17.57 10.29
C GLY A 134 -11.49 -16.42 9.69
N GLU A 135 -10.69 -16.76 8.72
CA GLU A 135 -9.78 -15.86 8.05
C GLU A 135 -9.81 -16.08 6.55
N PHE A 136 -9.74 -15.00 5.79
CA PHE A 136 -9.48 -15.06 4.36
C PHE A 136 -8.09 -14.52 4.09
N VAL A 137 -7.27 -15.32 3.40
CA VAL A 137 -5.92 -14.93 3.03
C VAL A 137 -5.79 -14.87 1.51
N TYR A 138 -5.48 -13.67 1.01
CA TYR A 138 -5.11 -13.49 -0.37
C TYR A 138 -3.60 -13.64 -0.53
N LYS A 139 -3.20 -14.52 -1.46
CA LYS A 139 -1.82 -14.70 -1.87
C LYS A 139 -1.55 -13.95 -3.17
N MET A 140 -0.33 -13.46 -3.33
CA MET A 140 0.09 -12.85 -4.58
C MET A 140 -0.04 -13.83 -5.74
N LYS A 141 -0.52 -13.32 -6.88
CA LYS A 141 -0.67 -14.10 -8.11
C LYS A 141 0.69 -14.42 -8.73
N ASP A 142 0.68 -15.26 -9.73
CA ASP A 142 1.85 -15.61 -10.53
C ASP A 142 2.56 -14.35 -11.05
N GLY A 143 3.88 -14.34 -10.92
CA GLY A 143 4.71 -13.17 -11.20
C GLY A 143 4.94 -12.22 -10.03
N GLY A 144 4.21 -12.37 -8.92
CA GLY A 144 4.36 -11.47 -7.78
C GLY A 144 3.90 -10.03 -8.07
N THR A 145 4.30 -9.08 -7.22
CA THR A 145 4.05 -7.65 -7.45
C THR A 145 5.20 -6.83 -6.91
N THR A 146 5.76 -5.95 -7.75
CA THR A 146 6.70 -4.91 -7.34
C THR A 146 5.94 -3.64 -7.01
N PHE A 147 6.02 -3.22 -5.76
CA PHE A 147 5.45 -1.97 -5.27
C PHE A 147 6.46 -0.86 -5.46
N GLU A 148 6.12 0.13 -6.29
CA GLU A 148 7.01 1.22 -6.67
C GLU A 148 6.67 2.50 -5.92
N SER A 149 7.66 3.37 -5.73
CA SER A 149 7.48 4.68 -5.09
C SER A 149 6.44 5.54 -5.81
N GLY A 150 5.62 6.23 -5.03
CA GLY A 150 4.61 7.14 -5.54
C GLY A 150 3.42 6.47 -6.24
N LYS A 151 3.40 5.14 -6.30
CA LYS A 151 2.31 4.40 -6.94
C LYS A 151 1.28 3.89 -5.94
N LYS A 152 0.07 3.74 -6.47
CA LYS A 152 -1.09 3.21 -5.76
C LYS A 152 -1.52 1.87 -6.37
N TYR A 153 -1.67 0.86 -5.50
CA TYR A 153 -2.07 -0.50 -5.85
C TYR A 153 -3.42 -0.80 -5.21
N ARG A 154 -4.40 -1.17 -6.03
CA ARG A 154 -5.76 -1.43 -5.57
C ARG A 154 -6.13 -2.89 -5.68
N TYR A 155 -6.56 -3.47 -4.58
CA TYR A 155 -7.08 -4.83 -4.47
C TYR A 155 -8.57 -4.78 -4.13
N THR A 156 -9.42 -5.24 -5.06
CA THR A 156 -10.86 -5.36 -4.81
C THR A 156 -11.17 -6.81 -4.50
N LYS A 157 -11.77 -7.07 -3.35
CA LYS A 157 -12.20 -8.39 -2.91
C LYS A 157 -13.70 -8.40 -2.73
N ILE A 158 -14.36 -9.39 -3.33
CA ILE A 158 -15.78 -9.67 -3.12
C ILE A 158 -15.82 -10.73 -2.03
N THR A 159 -16.47 -10.43 -0.94
CA THR A 159 -16.62 -11.33 0.19
C THR A 159 -17.95 -12.05 0.05
N ASN A 160 -17.90 -13.38 -0.19
CA ASN A 160 -19.05 -14.26 -0.10
C ASN A 160 -18.93 -15.05 1.20
N PRO A 161 -19.95 -15.06 2.07
CA PRO A 161 -19.90 -15.72 3.38
C PRO A 161 -19.91 -17.25 3.31
N HIS A 162 -20.11 -17.85 2.15
CA HIS A 162 -20.01 -19.29 2.02
C HIS A 162 -18.54 -19.69 1.79
N PRO A 163 -17.87 -20.30 2.77
CA PRO A 163 -16.63 -21.01 2.49
C PRO A 163 -16.95 -22.08 1.45
N GLN A 164 -16.37 -21.96 0.28
CA GLN A 164 -16.34 -23.08 -0.66
C GLN A 164 -15.74 -24.25 0.13
N GLN A 165 -16.58 -25.19 0.55
CA GLN A 165 -16.11 -26.48 1.02
C GLN A 165 -15.28 -27.07 -0.11
N THR A 166 -13.97 -27.02 0.01
CA THR A 166 -13.08 -27.88 -0.77
C THR A 166 -13.48 -29.29 -0.42
N LYS A 167 -14.30 -29.92 -1.31
CA LYS A 167 -14.42 -31.38 -1.32
C LYS A 167 -13.01 -31.90 -1.50
N GLN A 168 -12.45 -32.43 -0.42
CA GLN A 168 -11.34 -33.36 -0.55
C GLN A 168 -11.87 -34.62 -1.22
N PRO A 169 -11.10 -35.21 -2.16
CA PRO A 169 -11.38 -36.51 -2.77
C PRO A 169 -11.32 -37.65 -1.77
#